data_89a97ca4eac20e0ef4ca4bcdf478341d
#
_entry.id   89a97ca4eac20e0ef4ca4bcdf478341d
#
_cell.length_a   1.000
_cell.length_b   1.000
_cell.length_c   1.000
_cell.angle_alpha   90.00
_cell.angle_beta   90.00
_cell.angle_gamma   90.00
#
_symmetry.space_group_name_H-M   'P 1'
#
loop_
_entity.id
_entity.type
_entity.pdbx_description
1 polymer ?
#
loop_
_entity_poly.entity_id
_entity_poly.type
_entity_poly.pdbx_seq_one_letter_code
_entity_poly.pdbx_strand_id
1 'polypeptide(L)'
;MSSVAFEELVPSPDLLMGVKAVFGPLRGRAVCFASRGDAALKDRGHFRTGRTVAEYAVEQPYLITIGGGSQVRDGLGGHVLNLARVSKAYGETNAFYTDPVDQQRLAQWPVATGLLDVFEFEGFPHIVDELGLPDRTILANAFDRVVRPEEKIEALWKSLRGHKVSLVDLPPLPNFREPDSVTLVGSFLPKKVSKEEGRRIYREVQLFERNNALAKEARRQNRAANGGALVCSGCTFTDDLDGLFDVHHLVPMMLGMRETTLSDLAVLCPTCHRWAHKKGRSVIDPLSLGELRAMRQPSSS
;
A
#
# COMPACT_ATOMS: atom_id res chain seq x y z
N MET A 1 32.22 0.57 -13.05
CA MET A 1 31.52 0.85 -11.77
C MET A 1 32.35 0.24 -10.66
N SER A 2 32.54 0.92 -9.54
CA SER A 2 33.28 0.35 -8.41
C SER A 2 32.41 -0.70 -7.74
N SER A 3 32.93 -1.91 -7.58
CA SER A 3 32.30 -2.94 -6.77
C SER A 3 32.72 -2.80 -5.29
N VAL A 4 31.81 -3.16 -4.38
CA VAL A 4 32.06 -3.16 -2.94
C VAL A 4 31.77 -4.56 -2.38
N ALA A 5 32.38 -4.90 -1.24
CA ALA A 5 32.08 -6.17 -0.59
C ALA A 5 30.67 -6.12 0.02
N PHE A 6 29.95 -7.23 -0.03
CA PHE A 6 28.57 -7.34 0.50
C PHE A 6 28.50 -6.92 1.97
N GLU A 7 29.44 -7.34 2.81
CA GLU A 7 29.50 -7.00 4.22
C GLU A 7 29.79 -5.53 4.53
N GLU A 8 30.29 -4.77 3.58
CA GLU A 8 30.44 -3.30 3.75
C GLU A 8 29.07 -2.61 3.71
N LEU A 9 28.11 -3.15 2.92
CA LEU A 9 26.73 -2.65 2.85
C LEU A 9 25.87 -3.26 3.93
N VAL A 10 26.07 -4.54 4.27
CA VAL A 10 25.27 -5.30 5.24
C VAL A 10 26.20 -5.88 6.32
N PRO A 11 26.63 -5.07 7.28
CA PRO A 11 27.57 -5.51 8.31
C PRO A 11 27.00 -6.51 9.32
N SER A 12 25.67 -6.68 9.38
CA SER A 12 24.98 -7.63 10.26
C SER A 12 23.81 -8.30 9.54
N PRO A 13 23.52 -9.59 9.83
CA PRO A 13 22.33 -10.27 9.31
C PRO A 13 21.01 -9.61 9.76
N ASP A 14 21.03 -8.85 10.86
CA ASP A 14 19.85 -8.14 11.38
C ASP A 14 19.33 -7.06 10.43
N LEU A 15 20.19 -6.58 9.52
CA LEU A 15 19.79 -5.61 8.49
C LEU A 15 19.11 -6.24 7.28
N LEU A 16 19.07 -7.56 7.19
CA LEU A 16 18.41 -8.29 6.12
C LEU A 16 16.94 -8.55 6.47
N MET A 17 16.01 -8.01 5.69
CA MET A 17 14.58 -8.30 5.89
C MET A 17 14.17 -9.69 5.41
N GLY A 18 14.94 -10.32 4.53
CA GLY A 18 14.66 -11.64 4.02
C GLY A 18 15.00 -11.82 2.54
N VAL A 19 14.33 -12.81 1.93
CA VAL A 19 14.56 -13.25 0.56
C VAL A 19 13.29 -13.12 -0.26
N LYS A 20 13.43 -12.69 -1.52
CA LYS A 20 12.36 -12.62 -2.52
C LYS A 20 12.77 -13.38 -3.78
N ALA A 21 11.95 -14.35 -4.19
CA ALA A 21 12.13 -14.98 -5.49
C ALA A 21 11.70 -14.03 -6.62
N VAL A 22 12.50 -13.97 -7.67
CA VAL A 22 12.27 -13.11 -8.85
C VAL A 22 12.61 -13.87 -10.14
N PHE A 23 12.12 -13.41 -11.28
CA PHE A 23 12.34 -14.06 -12.57
C PHE A 23 13.64 -13.64 -13.27
N GLY A 24 14.37 -12.72 -12.69
CA GLY A 24 15.65 -12.24 -13.20
C GLY A 24 16.15 -11.04 -12.39
N PRO A 25 17.36 -10.54 -12.70
CA PRO A 25 17.94 -9.42 -11.97
C PRO A 25 17.05 -8.19 -12.00
N LEU A 26 16.93 -7.53 -10.84
CA LEU A 26 16.20 -6.29 -10.72
C LEU A 26 16.90 -5.18 -11.50
N ARG A 27 16.12 -4.44 -12.29
CA ARG A 27 16.56 -3.30 -13.12
C ARG A 27 15.63 -2.10 -12.96
N GLY A 28 14.75 -2.11 -11.97
CA GLY A 28 13.76 -1.09 -11.75
C GLY A 28 13.65 -0.62 -10.32
N ARG A 29 12.83 0.39 -10.09
CA ARG A 29 12.68 1.10 -8.82
C ARG A 29 11.69 0.45 -7.85
N ALA A 30 11.30 -0.80 -8.07
CA ALA A 30 10.43 -1.50 -7.14
C ALA A 30 10.58 -3.02 -7.21
N VAL A 31 10.26 -3.65 -6.09
CA VAL A 31 9.98 -5.07 -5.99
C VAL A 31 8.46 -5.27 -6.01
N CYS A 32 7.98 -6.13 -6.93
CA CYS A 32 6.56 -6.32 -7.18
C CYS A 32 6.05 -7.62 -6.55
N PHE A 33 4.77 -7.62 -6.18
CA PHE A 33 4.09 -8.75 -5.54
C PHE A 33 2.79 -9.07 -6.28
N ALA A 34 2.48 -10.37 -6.39
CA ALA A 34 1.19 -10.82 -6.87
C ALA A 34 0.09 -10.47 -5.85
N SER A 35 -1.06 -10.07 -6.36
CA SER A 35 -2.26 -10.02 -5.54
C SER A 35 -2.99 -11.36 -5.67
N ARG A 36 -3.42 -11.94 -4.56
CA ARG A 36 -4.20 -13.16 -4.59
C ARG A 36 -5.63 -12.88 -5.00
N GLY A 37 -5.93 -13.12 -6.28
CA GLY A 37 -7.27 -13.13 -6.85
C GLY A 37 -7.86 -11.76 -7.19
N ASP A 38 -8.73 -11.72 -8.20
CA ASP A 38 -9.40 -10.50 -8.70
C ASP A 38 -10.28 -9.80 -7.66
N ALA A 39 -10.80 -10.54 -6.69
CA ALA A 39 -11.58 -9.99 -5.57
C ALA A 39 -10.72 -9.17 -4.61
N ALA A 40 -9.42 -9.46 -4.50
CA ALA A 40 -8.50 -8.76 -3.60
C ALA A 40 -8.18 -7.33 -4.05
N LEU A 41 -8.37 -7.00 -5.32
CA LEU A 41 -8.15 -5.65 -5.87
C LEU A 41 -9.05 -4.58 -5.25
N LYS A 42 -10.15 -4.97 -4.62
CA LYS A 42 -11.14 -4.07 -4.02
C LYS A 42 -11.03 -4.00 -2.50
N ASP A 43 -10.19 -4.84 -1.90
CA ASP A 43 -10.12 -4.96 -0.45
C ASP A 43 -8.88 -4.24 0.12
N ARG A 44 -9.00 -3.75 1.37
CA ARG A 44 -7.89 -3.10 2.11
C ARG A 44 -6.69 -4.02 2.31
N GLY A 45 -6.86 -5.33 2.11
CA GLY A 45 -5.80 -6.34 2.09
C GLY A 45 -4.88 -6.29 0.88
N HIS A 46 -5.28 -5.63 -0.21
CA HIS A 46 -4.54 -5.62 -1.47
C HIS A 46 -3.07 -5.13 -1.32
N PHE A 47 -2.86 -4.07 -0.56
CA PHE A 47 -1.53 -3.53 -0.32
C PHE A 47 -0.80 -4.15 0.89
N ARG A 48 -1.37 -5.16 1.53
CA ARG A 48 -0.83 -5.72 2.78
C ARG A 48 0.61 -6.17 2.64
N THR A 49 0.92 -6.92 1.57
CA THR A 49 2.29 -7.43 1.35
C THR A 49 3.28 -6.29 1.15
N GLY A 50 2.97 -5.33 0.26
CA GLY A 50 3.83 -4.17 0.03
C GLY A 50 4.04 -3.32 1.29
N ARG A 51 2.97 -3.12 2.06
CA ARG A 51 3.02 -2.42 3.34
C ARG A 51 3.91 -3.15 4.36
N THR A 52 3.74 -4.44 4.52
CA THR A 52 4.56 -5.25 5.46
C THR A 52 6.04 -5.18 5.11
N VAL A 53 6.37 -5.25 3.81
CA VAL A 53 7.77 -5.12 3.35
C VAL A 53 8.32 -3.72 3.62
N ALA A 54 7.52 -2.66 3.43
CA ALA A 54 7.91 -1.30 3.77
C ALA A 54 8.05 -1.08 5.30
N GLU A 55 7.25 -1.78 6.11
CA GLU A 55 7.38 -1.78 7.58
C GLU A 55 8.70 -2.44 8.03
N TYR A 56 9.06 -3.57 7.42
CA TYR A 56 10.37 -4.20 7.69
C TYR A 56 11.54 -3.30 7.28
N ALA A 57 11.42 -2.52 6.22
CA ALA A 57 12.50 -1.66 5.75
C ALA A 57 12.93 -0.57 6.75
N VAL A 58 12.12 -0.30 7.79
CA VAL A 58 12.47 0.66 8.86
C VAL A 58 13.69 0.20 9.65
N GLU A 59 13.77 -1.07 9.99
CA GLU A 59 14.86 -1.65 10.78
C GLU A 59 15.77 -2.57 9.95
N GLN A 60 15.20 -3.18 8.90
CA GLN A 60 15.84 -4.20 8.07
C GLN A 60 15.81 -3.77 6.60
N PRO A 61 16.60 -2.78 6.20
CA PRO A 61 16.43 -2.12 4.91
C PRO A 61 16.85 -2.97 3.70
N TYR A 62 17.52 -4.10 3.89
CA TYR A 62 18.08 -4.87 2.78
C TYR A 62 17.31 -6.15 2.49
N LEU A 63 16.98 -6.32 1.20
CA LEU A 63 16.32 -7.49 0.64
C LEU A 63 17.26 -8.21 -0.33
N ILE A 64 17.40 -9.53 -0.16
CA ILE A 64 18.10 -10.37 -1.13
C ILE A 64 17.09 -10.90 -2.14
N THR A 65 17.43 -10.86 -3.44
CA THR A 65 16.64 -11.51 -4.48
C THR A 65 17.33 -12.71 -5.03
N ILE A 66 16.54 -13.75 -5.32
CA ILE A 66 17.04 -15.04 -5.81
C ILE A 66 16.21 -15.45 -7.01
N GLY A 67 16.87 -16.00 -8.03
CA GLY A 67 16.20 -16.56 -9.20
C GLY A 67 15.31 -17.73 -8.82
N GLY A 68 14.02 -17.64 -9.10
CA GLY A 68 13.06 -18.68 -8.72
C GLY A 68 11.85 -18.75 -9.64
N GLY A 69 11.15 -19.92 -9.62
CA GLY A 69 9.93 -20.18 -10.37
C GLY A 69 10.14 -20.72 -11.78
N SER A 70 9.02 -21.07 -12.41
CA SER A 70 8.99 -21.66 -13.75
C SER A 70 9.32 -20.68 -14.88
N GLN A 71 9.26 -19.38 -14.61
CA GLN A 71 9.53 -18.31 -15.57
C GLN A 71 10.88 -17.63 -15.33
N VAL A 72 11.71 -18.17 -14.47
CA VAL A 72 13.05 -17.63 -14.25
C VAL A 72 13.86 -17.70 -15.55
N ARG A 73 14.66 -16.65 -15.82
CA ARG A 73 15.57 -16.62 -16.95
C ARG A 73 16.48 -17.84 -16.89
N ASP A 74 16.72 -18.48 -18.05
CA ASP A 74 17.56 -19.68 -18.17
C ASP A 74 18.89 -19.52 -17.43
N GLY A 75 19.25 -20.53 -16.66
CA GLY A 75 20.48 -20.55 -15.88
C GLY A 75 20.46 -19.76 -14.57
N LEU A 76 19.42 -19.00 -14.25
CA LEU A 76 19.37 -18.18 -13.02
C LEU A 76 18.59 -18.81 -11.87
N GLY A 77 18.07 -20.02 -12.05
CA GLY A 77 17.34 -20.72 -10.98
C GLY A 77 18.24 -21.09 -9.80
N GLY A 78 17.95 -20.54 -8.60
CA GLY A 78 18.75 -20.77 -7.40
C GLY A 78 19.98 -19.85 -7.26
N HIS A 79 20.18 -18.88 -8.15
CA HIS A 79 21.25 -17.91 -8.04
C HIS A 79 20.82 -16.68 -7.23
N VAL A 80 21.68 -16.17 -6.39
CA VAL A 80 21.52 -14.87 -5.73
C VAL A 80 21.79 -13.78 -6.74
N LEU A 81 20.83 -12.89 -6.96
CA LEU A 81 20.87 -11.92 -8.05
C LEU A 81 21.20 -10.51 -7.59
N ASN A 82 20.41 -10.01 -6.64
CA ASN A 82 20.55 -8.63 -6.17
C ASN A 82 20.48 -8.53 -4.65
N LEU A 83 21.17 -7.52 -4.13
CA LEU A 83 20.91 -6.88 -2.86
C LEU A 83 20.15 -5.58 -3.15
N ALA A 84 18.98 -5.40 -2.59
CA ALA A 84 18.19 -4.20 -2.79
C ALA A 84 17.96 -3.48 -1.47
N ARG A 85 18.18 -2.15 -1.45
CA ARG A 85 17.78 -1.31 -0.32
C ARG A 85 16.34 -0.85 -0.54
N VAL A 86 15.47 -1.27 0.35
CA VAL A 86 14.01 -1.11 0.24
C VAL A 86 13.59 0.23 0.85
N SER A 87 12.66 0.89 0.21
CA SER A 87 12.04 2.14 0.64
C SER A 87 10.88 1.88 1.60
N LYS A 88 10.54 2.89 2.39
CA LYS A 88 9.30 2.92 3.18
C LYS A 88 8.04 3.24 2.34
N ALA A 89 8.19 3.43 1.04
CA ALA A 89 7.09 3.66 0.10
C ALA A 89 6.57 2.35 -0.48
N TYR A 90 5.25 2.14 -0.43
CA TYR A 90 4.57 1.00 -1.06
C TYR A 90 3.32 1.47 -1.80
N GLY A 91 2.85 0.70 -2.78
CA GLY A 91 1.66 1.11 -3.54
C GLY A 91 1.39 0.26 -4.78
N GLU A 92 0.72 0.86 -5.74
CA GLU A 92 0.53 0.24 -7.05
C GLU A 92 1.86 0.23 -7.83
N THR A 93 2.11 -0.87 -8.55
CA THR A 93 3.35 -1.04 -9.32
C THR A 93 3.62 0.12 -10.29
N ASN A 94 2.59 0.65 -10.93
CA ASN A 94 2.71 1.81 -11.83
C ASN A 94 3.16 3.10 -11.14
N ALA A 95 3.11 3.18 -9.83
CA ALA A 95 3.68 4.34 -9.12
C ALA A 95 5.21 4.39 -9.20
N PHE A 96 5.84 3.26 -9.45
CA PHE A 96 7.29 3.09 -9.47
C PHE A 96 7.88 2.87 -10.87
N TYR A 97 7.04 2.74 -11.89
CA TYR A 97 7.43 2.52 -13.27
C TYR A 97 6.73 3.53 -14.18
N THR A 98 7.52 4.32 -14.88
CA THR A 98 7.01 5.36 -15.80
C THR A 98 6.92 4.86 -17.24
N ASP A 99 7.69 3.83 -17.59
CA ASP A 99 7.69 3.25 -18.93
C ASP A 99 6.42 2.40 -19.14
N PRO A 100 5.62 2.65 -20.19
CA PRO A 100 4.42 1.88 -20.51
C PRO A 100 4.68 0.39 -20.75
N VAL A 101 5.84 0.03 -21.31
CA VAL A 101 6.23 -1.37 -21.58
C VAL A 101 6.42 -2.11 -20.25
N ASP A 102 7.10 -1.48 -19.30
CA ASP A 102 7.29 -2.05 -17.96
C ASP A 102 5.94 -2.14 -17.22
N GLN A 103 5.10 -1.12 -17.31
CA GLN A 103 3.77 -1.14 -16.70
C GLN A 103 2.91 -2.29 -17.23
N GLN A 104 2.94 -2.53 -18.54
CA GLN A 104 2.21 -3.65 -19.16
C GLN A 104 2.80 -5.00 -18.73
N ARG A 105 4.11 -5.16 -18.76
CA ARG A 105 4.82 -6.38 -18.35
C ARG A 105 4.55 -6.74 -16.88
N LEU A 106 4.46 -5.73 -16.02
CA LEU A 106 4.29 -5.90 -14.57
C LEU A 106 2.83 -5.86 -14.11
N ALA A 107 1.87 -5.74 -15.03
CA ALA A 107 0.44 -5.65 -14.70
C ALA A 107 -0.11 -6.82 -13.85
N GLN A 108 0.48 -8.01 -14.01
CA GLN A 108 0.13 -9.19 -13.21
C GLN A 108 0.64 -9.10 -11.74
N TRP A 109 1.54 -8.17 -11.44
CA TRP A 109 2.03 -7.87 -10.09
C TRP A 109 1.65 -6.44 -9.69
N PRO A 110 0.38 -6.22 -9.31
CA PRO A 110 -0.15 -4.86 -9.17
C PRO A 110 0.32 -4.12 -7.92
N VAL A 111 0.96 -4.81 -6.96
CA VAL A 111 1.46 -4.24 -5.71
C VAL A 111 2.97 -4.21 -5.72
N ALA A 112 3.56 -3.12 -5.25
CA ALA A 112 5.00 -2.98 -5.16
C ALA A 112 5.43 -2.22 -3.90
N THR A 113 6.71 -2.42 -3.53
CA THR A 113 7.44 -1.58 -2.59
C THR A 113 8.63 -0.95 -3.31
N GLY A 114 8.85 0.33 -3.09
CA GLY A 114 9.91 1.09 -3.75
C GLY A 114 11.32 0.59 -3.36
N LEU A 115 12.28 0.82 -4.24
CA LEU A 115 13.68 0.54 -4.02
C LEU A 115 14.49 1.83 -4.12
N LEU A 116 15.36 2.05 -3.15
CA LEU A 116 16.29 3.17 -3.12
C LEU A 116 17.52 2.87 -3.97
N ASP A 117 18.14 1.72 -3.71
CA ASP A 117 19.31 1.22 -4.42
C ASP A 117 19.12 -0.26 -4.74
N VAL A 118 19.73 -0.68 -5.83
CA VAL A 118 19.85 -2.09 -6.21
C VAL A 118 21.32 -2.35 -6.54
N PHE A 119 21.86 -3.38 -5.91
CA PHE A 119 23.21 -3.86 -6.19
C PHE A 119 23.10 -5.25 -6.81
N GLU A 120 23.90 -5.54 -7.80
CA GLU A 120 23.97 -6.82 -8.49
C GLU A 120 25.17 -7.62 -7.97
N PHE A 121 24.96 -8.89 -7.61
CA PHE A 121 26.05 -9.78 -7.23
C PHE A 121 26.90 -10.15 -8.43
N GLU A 122 28.21 -10.01 -8.31
CA GLU A 122 29.14 -10.46 -9.36
C GLU A 122 29.08 -11.99 -9.49
N GLY A 123 28.90 -12.46 -10.72
CA GLY A 123 28.84 -13.88 -11.03
C GLY A 123 27.53 -14.58 -10.66
N PHE A 124 26.62 -13.95 -9.95
CA PHE A 124 25.37 -14.56 -9.47
C PHE A 124 25.61 -15.87 -8.74
N PRO A 125 26.18 -15.89 -7.54
CA PRO A 125 26.54 -17.13 -6.85
C PRO A 125 25.33 -18.05 -6.64
N HIS A 126 25.49 -19.34 -6.95
CA HIS A 126 24.42 -20.32 -6.77
C HIS A 126 24.35 -20.77 -5.32
N ILE A 127 23.11 -20.83 -4.77
CA ILE A 127 22.86 -21.10 -3.33
C ILE A 127 23.50 -22.43 -2.89
N VAL A 128 23.35 -23.49 -3.67
CA VAL A 128 23.83 -24.84 -3.27
C VAL A 128 25.27 -25.01 -3.68
N ASP A 129 25.60 -24.74 -4.95
CA ASP A 129 26.88 -25.15 -5.53
C ASP A 129 28.03 -24.23 -5.11
N GLU A 130 27.77 -22.94 -4.92
CA GLU A 130 28.81 -21.96 -4.59
C GLU A 130 28.73 -21.48 -3.13
N LEU A 131 27.51 -21.27 -2.60
CA LEU A 131 27.34 -20.80 -1.24
C LEU A 131 27.26 -21.95 -0.21
N GLY A 132 27.20 -23.20 -0.68
CA GLY A 132 27.20 -24.39 0.18
C GLY A 132 25.95 -24.50 1.08
N LEU A 133 24.85 -23.87 0.72
CA LEU A 133 23.59 -23.97 1.48
C LEU A 133 22.85 -25.28 1.11
N PRO A 134 22.21 -25.96 2.07
CA PRO A 134 21.77 -27.34 1.91
C PRO A 134 20.66 -27.56 0.90
N ASP A 135 19.85 -26.54 0.60
CA ASP A 135 18.77 -26.68 -0.36
C ASP A 135 18.17 -25.32 -0.81
N ARG A 136 17.21 -25.42 -1.75
CA ARG A 136 16.44 -24.27 -2.24
C ARG A 136 15.23 -23.92 -1.38
N THR A 137 15.05 -24.49 -0.20
CA THR A 137 13.86 -24.26 0.63
C THR A 137 13.79 -22.84 1.17
N ILE A 138 14.92 -22.12 1.11
CA ILE A 138 14.95 -20.67 1.33
C ILE A 138 14.03 -19.91 0.34
N LEU A 139 13.77 -20.52 -0.83
CA LEU A 139 12.87 -19.99 -1.87
C LEU A 139 11.42 -20.40 -1.69
N ALA A 140 11.13 -21.34 -0.79
CA ALA A 140 9.78 -21.82 -0.60
C ALA A 140 8.84 -20.67 -0.20
N ASN A 141 7.81 -20.44 -1.01
CA ASN A 141 6.81 -19.38 -0.84
C ASN A 141 7.35 -17.93 -0.94
N ALA A 142 8.53 -17.72 -1.53
CA ALA A 142 9.11 -16.39 -1.65
C ALA A 142 8.56 -15.55 -2.83
N PHE A 143 7.65 -16.10 -3.66
CA PHE A 143 7.09 -15.36 -4.81
C PHE A 143 6.11 -14.28 -4.42
N ASP A 144 5.20 -14.59 -3.52
CA ASP A 144 4.12 -13.70 -3.12
C ASP A 144 4.51 -12.77 -1.97
N ARG A 145 5.62 -13.04 -1.31
CA ARG A 145 6.06 -12.34 -0.11
C ARG A 145 7.56 -12.42 0.08
N VAL A 146 8.09 -11.59 0.96
CA VAL A 146 9.45 -11.74 1.51
C VAL A 146 9.41 -12.83 2.57
N VAL A 147 10.33 -13.78 2.50
CA VAL A 147 10.48 -14.87 3.48
C VAL A 147 11.72 -14.61 4.32
N ARG A 148 11.54 -14.59 5.63
CA ARG A 148 12.62 -14.47 6.61
C ARG A 148 12.67 -15.71 7.53
N PRO A 149 13.29 -16.78 7.12
CA PRO A 149 13.65 -17.85 8.02
C PRO A 149 14.93 -17.46 8.79
N GLU A 150 14.82 -17.12 10.06
CA GLU A 150 15.93 -16.51 10.84
C GLU A 150 17.24 -17.29 10.78
N GLU A 151 17.19 -18.61 11.06
CA GLU A 151 18.34 -19.49 10.99
C GLU A 151 19.01 -19.52 9.58
N LYS A 152 18.18 -19.43 8.54
CA LYS A 152 18.63 -19.47 7.14
C LYS A 152 19.19 -18.11 6.67
N ILE A 153 18.66 -17.01 7.21
CA ILE A 153 19.16 -15.66 6.91
C ILE A 153 20.57 -15.48 7.44
N GLU A 154 20.85 -15.95 8.64
CA GLU A 154 22.19 -15.89 9.19
C GLU A 154 23.18 -16.74 8.38
N ALA A 155 22.77 -17.96 7.98
CA ALA A 155 23.58 -18.84 7.14
C ALA A 155 23.85 -18.19 5.76
N LEU A 156 22.81 -17.64 5.13
CA LEU A 156 22.94 -16.94 3.85
C LEU A 156 23.84 -15.70 3.97
N TRP A 157 23.68 -14.90 5.02
CA TRP A 157 24.54 -13.75 5.25
C TRP A 157 26.01 -14.16 5.40
N LYS A 158 26.30 -15.21 6.17
CA LYS A 158 27.66 -15.73 6.36
C LYS A 158 28.27 -16.21 5.04
N SER A 159 27.50 -16.92 4.21
CA SER A 159 27.97 -17.43 2.93
C SER A 159 28.19 -16.36 1.86
N LEU A 160 27.48 -15.23 1.96
CA LEU A 160 27.65 -14.10 1.04
C LEU A 160 28.81 -13.17 1.38
N ARG A 161 29.41 -13.30 2.55
CA ARG A 161 30.59 -12.50 2.92
C ARG A 161 31.74 -12.74 1.95
N GLY A 162 32.41 -11.67 1.57
CA GLY A 162 33.49 -11.68 0.55
C GLY A 162 32.98 -11.62 -0.89
N HIS A 163 31.69 -11.85 -1.16
CA HIS A 163 31.13 -11.61 -2.49
C HIS A 163 31.02 -10.11 -2.77
N LYS A 164 31.30 -9.75 -4.00
CA LYS A 164 31.22 -8.37 -4.47
C LYS A 164 29.88 -8.07 -5.08
N VAL A 165 29.44 -6.84 -4.89
CA VAL A 165 28.21 -6.31 -5.49
C VAL A 165 28.51 -4.97 -6.17
N SER A 166 27.83 -4.71 -7.28
CA SER A 166 27.96 -3.47 -8.06
C SER A 166 26.64 -2.74 -8.10
N LEU A 167 26.65 -1.41 -7.90
CA LEU A 167 25.46 -0.58 -7.97
C LEU A 167 24.86 -0.63 -9.39
N VAL A 168 23.56 -0.90 -9.48
CA VAL A 168 22.79 -0.89 -10.73
C VAL A 168 22.32 0.54 -11.00
N ASP A 169 22.53 1.01 -12.22
CA ASP A 169 21.94 2.28 -12.67
C ASP A 169 20.44 2.09 -12.88
N LEU A 170 19.65 2.68 -11.98
CA LEU A 170 18.20 2.56 -11.98
C LEU A 170 17.56 3.69 -12.77
N PRO A 171 16.46 3.41 -13.51
CA PRO A 171 15.71 4.44 -14.20
C PRO A 171 15.34 5.60 -13.27
N PRO A 172 15.43 6.86 -13.75
CA PRO A 172 15.06 8.00 -12.92
C PRO A 172 13.56 7.97 -12.59
N LEU A 173 13.24 8.29 -11.34
CA LEU A 173 11.87 8.47 -10.88
C LEU A 173 11.74 9.88 -10.28
N PRO A 174 11.57 10.92 -11.13
CA PRO A 174 11.79 12.33 -10.77
C PRO A 174 10.96 12.83 -9.59
N ASN A 175 9.78 12.26 -9.37
CA ASN A 175 8.86 12.67 -8.30
C ASN A 175 8.92 11.76 -7.07
N PHE A 176 9.82 10.77 -7.08
CA PHE A 176 9.97 9.88 -5.95
C PHE A 176 10.95 10.47 -4.94
N ARG A 177 10.49 10.61 -3.71
CA ARG A 177 11.32 10.91 -2.55
C ARG A 177 11.05 9.86 -1.50
N GLU A 178 12.11 9.43 -0.82
CA GLU A 178 11.97 8.53 0.31
C GLU A 178 11.12 9.20 1.39
N PRO A 179 9.99 8.60 1.80
CA PRO A 179 9.16 9.18 2.84
C PRO A 179 9.77 8.98 4.23
N ASP A 180 9.46 9.87 5.17
CA ASP A 180 9.91 9.78 6.56
C ASP A 180 9.33 8.57 7.29
N SER A 181 8.15 8.13 6.90
CA SER A 181 7.44 6.98 7.48
C SER A 181 6.85 6.08 6.41
N VAL A 182 6.40 4.89 6.79
CA VAL A 182 5.74 3.93 5.88
C VAL A 182 4.53 4.58 5.22
N THR A 183 4.61 4.77 3.91
CA THR A 183 3.68 5.59 3.14
C THR A 183 3.16 4.86 1.92
N LEU A 184 1.84 4.88 1.75
CA LEU A 184 1.18 4.43 0.52
C LEU A 184 1.37 5.49 -0.57
N VAL A 185 2.07 5.13 -1.63
CA VAL A 185 2.29 5.97 -2.82
C VAL A 185 1.57 5.39 -4.03
N GLY A 186 1.23 6.21 -5.01
CA GLY A 186 0.64 5.73 -6.23
C GLY A 186 -0.36 6.68 -6.86
N SER A 187 -1.12 6.17 -7.82
CA SER A 187 -2.08 6.94 -8.63
C SER A 187 -3.27 7.53 -7.85
N PHE A 188 -3.20 7.51 -6.53
CA PHE A 188 -4.10 8.24 -5.63
C PHE A 188 -3.81 9.75 -5.56
N LEU A 189 -2.67 10.20 -6.06
CA LEU A 189 -2.46 11.62 -6.30
C LEU A 189 -3.21 12.01 -7.57
N PRO A 190 -4.08 13.01 -7.53
CA PRO A 190 -4.91 13.38 -8.67
C PRO A 190 -4.04 13.76 -9.87
N LYS A 191 -3.90 12.85 -10.84
CA LYS A 191 -3.51 13.23 -12.18
C LYS A 191 -4.62 14.13 -12.70
N LYS A 192 -4.27 15.27 -13.26
CA LYS A 192 -5.22 16.18 -13.93
C LYS A 192 -6.28 15.38 -14.65
N VAL A 193 -7.52 15.52 -14.18
CA VAL A 193 -8.70 14.77 -14.59
C VAL A 193 -8.86 14.79 -16.11
N SER A 194 -8.84 13.65 -16.77
CA SER A 194 -9.43 13.47 -18.08
C SER A 194 -10.76 12.70 -17.93
N LYS A 195 -11.71 13.00 -18.79
CA LYS A 195 -13.14 12.75 -18.65
C LYS A 195 -13.64 11.29 -18.63
N GLU A 196 -12.80 10.26 -18.51
CA GLU A 196 -13.21 8.85 -18.72
C GLU A 196 -13.15 7.93 -17.47
N GLU A 197 -13.06 8.48 -16.25
CA GLU A 197 -12.67 7.68 -15.07
C GLU A 197 -13.80 7.38 -14.05
N GLY A 198 -14.87 6.75 -14.46
CA GLY A 198 -15.95 6.35 -13.53
C GLY A 198 -15.55 5.37 -12.41
N ARG A 199 -14.45 4.60 -12.53
CA ARG A 199 -13.97 3.68 -11.49
C ARG A 199 -12.95 4.29 -10.52
N ARG A 200 -12.20 5.30 -10.94
CA ARG A 200 -11.19 5.98 -10.10
C ARG A 200 -11.79 7.07 -9.22
N ILE A 201 -12.85 7.71 -9.65
CA ILE A 201 -13.57 8.76 -8.91
C ILE A 201 -14.00 8.30 -7.52
N TYR A 202 -14.36 7.04 -7.33
CA TYR A 202 -14.81 6.51 -6.04
C TYR A 202 -13.73 6.59 -4.93
N ARG A 203 -12.45 6.37 -5.27
CA ARG A 203 -11.35 6.48 -4.30
C ARG A 203 -10.93 7.94 -4.08
N GLU A 204 -10.93 8.74 -5.12
CA GLU A 204 -10.65 10.18 -5.02
C GLU A 204 -11.67 10.89 -4.15
N VAL A 205 -12.93 10.52 -4.25
CA VAL A 205 -13.99 11.07 -3.43
C VAL A 205 -13.83 10.71 -1.95
N GLN A 206 -13.41 9.49 -1.59
CA GLN A 206 -13.13 9.15 -0.19
C GLN A 206 -11.93 9.94 0.38
N LEU A 207 -10.97 10.35 -0.43
CA LEU A 207 -9.86 11.21 -0.04
C LEU A 207 -10.30 12.68 0.04
N PHE A 208 -11.19 13.13 -0.82
CA PHE A 208 -11.77 14.47 -0.78
C PHE A 208 -12.66 14.72 0.44
N GLU A 209 -13.38 13.71 0.94
CA GLU A 209 -14.18 13.82 2.18
C GLU A 209 -13.32 14.24 3.38
N ARG A 210 -12.05 13.86 3.43
CA ARG A 210 -11.13 14.23 4.54
C ARG A 210 -10.59 15.65 4.48
N ASN A 211 -10.71 16.34 3.35
CA ASN A 211 -10.13 17.68 3.18
C ASN A 211 -11.16 18.73 2.75
N ASN A 212 -12.37 18.66 3.21
CA ASN A 212 -13.49 19.17 2.47
C ASN A 212 -14.05 20.48 3.02
N ALA A 213 -14.09 21.51 2.17
CA ALA A 213 -14.74 22.79 2.46
C ALA A 213 -16.24 22.58 2.79
N LEU A 214 -16.93 21.67 2.08
CA LEU A 214 -18.34 21.33 2.33
C LEU A 214 -18.55 20.68 3.69
N ALA A 215 -17.66 19.78 4.13
CA ALA A 215 -17.77 19.16 5.44
C ALA A 215 -17.53 20.17 6.57
N LYS A 216 -16.58 21.09 6.41
CA LYS A 216 -16.35 22.19 7.34
C LYS A 216 -17.57 23.11 7.39
N GLU A 217 -18.13 23.43 6.24
CA GLU A 217 -19.30 24.28 6.14
C GLU A 217 -20.56 23.61 6.74
N ALA A 218 -20.75 22.31 6.51
CA ALA A 218 -21.84 21.56 7.15
C ALA A 218 -21.75 21.60 8.68
N ARG A 219 -20.55 21.40 9.25
CA ARG A 219 -20.35 21.55 10.70
C ARG A 219 -20.57 22.98 11.16
N ARG A 220 -20.09 23.97 10.42
CA ARG A 220 -20.30 25.39 10.74
C ARG A 220 -21.79 25.74 10.78
N GLN A 221 -22.58 25.30 9.80
CA GLN A 221 -24.03 25.52 9.78
C GLN A 221 -24.74 24.78 10.90
N ASN A 222 -24.34 23.53 11.19
CA ASN A 222 -24.89 22.78 12.31
C ASN A 222 -24.63 23.51 13.64
N ARG A 223 -23.44 24.05 13.89
CA ARG A 223 -23.14 24.87 15.07
C ARG A 223 -23.97 26.13 15.12
N ALA A 224 -24.08 26.85 14.00
CA ALA A 224 -24.88 28.08 13.95
C ALA A 224 -26.37 27.85 14.28
N ALA A 225 -26.91 26.70 13.85
CA ALA A 225 -28.28 26.32 14.13
C ALA A 225 -28.50 25.82 15.57
N ASN A 226 -27.43 25.48 16.31
CA ASN A 226 -27.52 24.83 17.62
C ASN A 226 -26.75 25.59 18.73
N GLY A 227 -26.69 26.90 18.65
CA GLY A 227 -26.11 27.72 19.71
C GLY A 227 -24.60 27.59 19.90
N GLY A 228 -23.86 27.13 18.87
CA GLY A 228 -22.42 27.00 18.88
C GLY A 228 -21.90 25.58 19.09
N ALA A 229 -22.73 24.64 19.54
CA ALA A 229 -22.37 23.23 19.67
C ALA A 229 -22.69 22.42 18.41
N LEU A 230 -21.97 21.32 18.18
CA LEU A 230 -22.33 20.32 17.17
C LEU A 230 -23.40 19.38 17.73
N VAL A 231 -24.46 19.18 16.96
CA VAL A 231 -25.57 18.28 17.32
C VAL A 231 -25.71 17.19 16.26
N CYS A 232 -25.74 15.94 16.70
CA CYS A 232 -25.94 14.80 15.79
C CYS A 232 -27.35 14.82 15.21
N SER A 233 -27.46 14.83 13.88
CA SER A 233 -28.75 14.78 13.17
C SER A 233 -29.54 13.49 13.38
N GLY A 234 -28.88 12.42 13.89
CA GLY A 234 -29.51 11.11 14.12
C GLY A 234 -29.98 10.84 15.54
N CYS A 235 -29.34 11.41 16.60
CA CYS A 235 -29.67 11.06 17.97
C CYS A 235 -29.55 12.22 18.97
N THR A 236 -29.41 13.43 18.52
CA THR A 236 -29.29 14.64 19.41
C THR A 236 -28.03 14.66 20.30
N PHE A 237 -27.09 13.72 20.16
CA PHE A 237 -25.79 13.80 20.83
C PHE A 237 -25.11 15.13 20.50
N THR A 238 -24.62 15.80 21.54
CA THR A 238 -24.07 17.17 21.44
C THR A 238 -22.67 17.18 22.01
N ASP A 239 -21.72 17.84 21.32
CA ASP A 239 -20.38 18.10 21.79
C ASP A 239 -19.75 19.26 21.02
N ASP A 240 -18.65 19.82 21.56
CA ASP A 240 -17.93 20.93 20.95
C ASP A 240 -16.74 20.47 20.09
N LEU A 241 -16.34 19.20 20.19
CA LEU A 241 -15.20 18.65 19.49
C LEU A 241 -15.56 18.20 18.06
N ASP A 242 -14.99 18.84 17.04
CA ASP A 242 -15.18 18.47 15.62
C ASP A 242 -14.87 17.01 15.32
N GLY A 243 -13.86 16.44 15.98
CA GLY A 243 -13.43 15.06 15.78
C GLY A 243 -14.43 13.99 16.25
N LEU A 244 -15.45 14.37 17.02
CA LEU A 244 -16.54 13.48 17.47
C LEU A 244 -17.71 13.44 16.48
N PHE A 245 -17.59 14.09 15.33
CA PHE A 245 -18.68 14.11 14.34
C PHE A 245 -18.13 13.84 12.94
N ASP A 246 -18.80 12.94 12.26
CA ASP A 246 -18.61 12.67 10.84
C ASP A 246 -19.64 13.44 10.01
N VAL A 247 -19.26 13.86 8.82
CA VAL A 247 -20.18 14.40 7.83
C VAL A 247 -20.57 13.27 6.87
N HIS A 248 -21.84 12.91 6.89
CA HIS A 248 -22.41 11.80 6.14
C HIS A 248 -23.18 12.32 4.93
N HIS A 249 -22.96 11.68 3.77
CA HIS A 249 -23.74 11.94 2.56
C HIS A 249 -25.05 11.18 2.61
N LEU A 250 -26.17 11.91 2.52
CA LEU A 250 -27.52 11.34 2.54
C LEU A 250 -27.82 10.51 1.29
N VAL A 251 -27.19 10.85 0.18
CA VAL A 251 -27.22 10.04 -1.04
C VAL A 251 -25.80 9.55 -1.28
N PRO A 252 -25.60 8.23 -1.39
CA PRO A 252 -24.27 7.65 -1.59
C PRO A 252 -23.62 8.17 -2.86
N MET A 253 -22.34 8.59 -2.75
CA MET A 253 -21.54 9.09 -3.86
C MET A 253 -21.27 8.01 -4.92
N MET A 254 -21.48 6.75 -4.60
CA MET A 254 -21.36 5.61 -5.53
C MET A 254 -22.41 5.61 -6.65
N LEU A 255 -23.47 6.40 -6.55
CA LEU A 255 -24.54 6.45 -7.55
C LEU A 255 -24.20 7.30 -8.78
N GLY A 256 -22.98 7.81 -8.87
CA GLY A 256 -22.51 8.57 -10.03
C GLY A 256 -22.08 10.00 -9.70
N MET A 257 -21.55 10.69 -10.71
CA MET A 257 -21.17 12.11 -10.59
C MET A 257 -22.42 12.97 -10.41
N ARG A 258 -22.44 13.77 -9.37
CA ARG A 258 -23.46 14.78 -9.12
C ARG A 258 -22.86 15.95 -8.36
N GLU A 259 -23.48 17.07 -8.45
CA GLU A 259 -23.21 18.19 -7.58
C GLU A 259 -23.74 17.88 -6.18
N THR A 260 -22.88 17.99 -5.16
CA THR A 260 -23.24 17.80 -3.76
C THR A 260 -23.45 19.16 -3.12
N THR A 261 -24.59 19.36 -2.52
CA THR A 261 -24.94 20.57 -1.79
C THR A 261 -24.94 20.31 -0.28
N LEU A 262 -25.03 21.36 0.53
CA LEU A 262 -25.08 21.21 1.98
C LEU A 262 -26.33 20.47 2.47
N SER A 263 -27.44 20.53 1.75
CA SER A 263 -28.66 19.77 2.03
C SER A 263 -28.49 18.25 1.82
N ASP A 264 -27.47 17.82 1.09
CA ASP A 264 -27.13 16.42 0.90
C ASP A 264 -26.25 15.84 2.03
N LEU A 265 -25.92 16.66 3.02
CA LEU A 265 -24.99 16.31 4.09
C LEU A 265 -25.68 16.33 5.46
N ALA A 266 -25.29 15.40 6.32
CA ALA A 266 -25.74 15.36 7.72
C ALA A 266 -24.54 15.23 8.66
N VAL A 267 -24.54 15.97 9.76
CA VAL A 267 -23.56 15.84 10.83
C VAL A 267 -24.02 14.73 11.78
N LEU A 268 -23.25 13.67 11.90
CA LEU A 268 -23.58 12.49 12.69
C LEU A 268 -22.47 12.18 13.69
N CYS A 269 -22.83 11.73 14.90
CA CYS A 269 -21.85 11.11 15.79
C CYS A 269 -21.36 9.77 15.21
N PRO A 270 -20.19 9.25 15.60
CA PRO A 270 -19.62 8.01 15.05
C PRO A 270 -20.56 6.80 15.15
N THR A 271 -21.35 6.72 16.22
CA THR A 271 -22.33 5.64 16.37
C THR A 271 -23.44 5.73 15.33
N CYS A 272 -24.03 6.89 15.15
CA CYS A 272 -25.08 7.09 14.14
C CYS A 272 -24.54 6.91 12.72
N HIS A 273 -23.34 7.40 12.43
CA HIS A 273 -22.70 7.20 11.15
C HIS A 273 -22.47 5.70 10.84
N ARG A 274 -21.96 4.94 11.81
CA ARG A 274 -21.82 3.48 11.66
C ARG A 274 -23.18 2.79 11.49
N TRP A 275 -24.21 3.20 12.20
CA TRP A 275 -25.55 2.62 12.06
C TRP A 275 -26.15 2.92 10.69
N ALA A 276 -26.00 4.13 10.17
CA ALA A 276 -26.46 4.47 8.83
C ALA A 276 -25.92 3.47 7.79
N HIS A 277 -24.64 3.11 7.84
CA HIS A 277 -24.02 2.17 6.91
C HIS A 277 -24.23 0.68 7.26
N LYS A 278 -24.23 0.30 8.52
CA LYS A 278 -24.29 -1.11 8.94
C LYS A 278 -25.69 -1.68 9.08
N LYS A 279 -26.68 -0.83 9.31
CA LYS A 279 -28.09 -1.19 9.41
C LYS A 279 -28.90 -0.85 8.16
N GLY A 280 -28.27 -0.18 7.18
CA GLY A 280 -28.86 0.05 5.86
C GLY A 280 -29.01 -1.25 5.06
N ARG A 281 -29.80 -1.21 4.00
CA ARG A 281 -30.08 -2.38 3.15
C ARG A 281 -28.85 -2.81 2.35
N SER A 282 -28.00 -1.85 2.02
CA SER A 282 -26.71 -2.11 1.36
C SER A 282 -25.76 -0.92 1.55
N VAL A 283 -24.52 -1.04 1.08
CA VAL A 283 -23.52 0.06 1.08
C VAL A 283 -24.00 1.27 0.25
N ILE A 284 -24.82 1.00 -0.77
CA ILE A 284 -25.40 2.02 -1.66
C ILE A 284 -26.81 2.47 -1.22
N ASP A 285 -27.36 1.87 -0.19
CA ASP A 285 -28.66 2.19 0.37
C ASP A 285 -28.55 2.26 1.92
N PRO A 286 -27.90 3.31 2.46
CA PRO A 286 -27.79 3.52 3.90
C PRO A 286 -29.14 3.88 4.48
N LEU A 287 -29.28 3.78 5.81
CA LEU A 287 -30.48 4.29 6.48
C LEU A 287 -30.66 5.79 6.21
N SER A 288 -31.87 6.18 5.90
CA SER A 288 -32.27 7.59 5.89
C SER A 288 -32.16 8.20 7.30
N LEU A 289 -32.09 9.51 7.39
CA LEU A 289 -32.11 10.20 8.69
C LEU A 289 -33.37 9.91 9.49
N GLY A 290 -34.52 9.72 8.80
CA GLY A 290 -35.79 9.37 9.45
C GLY A 290 -35.75 7.99 10.10
N GLU A 291 -35.29 6.99 9.37
CA GLU A 291 -35.09 5.63 9.88
C GLU A 291 -34.07 5.60 11.02
N LEU A 292 -32.96 6.32 10.88
CA LEU A 292 -31.92 6.41 11.88
C LEU A 292 -32.45 7.05 13.19
N ARG A 293 -33.24 8.11 13.09
CA ARG A 293 -33.88 8.76 14.25
C ARG A 293 -34.86 7.82 14.93
N ALA A 294 -35.73 7.16 14.16
CA ALA A 294 -36.70 6.21 14.71
C ALA A 294 -36.03 5.06 15.48
N MET A 295 -34.86 4.60 15.01
CA MET A 295 -34.09 3.56 15.69
C MET A 295 -33.34 4.05 16.93
N ARG A 296 -32.96 5.34 16.99
CA ARG A 296 -32.10 5.92 18.05
C ARG A 296 -32.86 6.67 19.12
N GLN A 297 -34.06 7.07 18.81
CA GLN A 297 -34.99 7.73 19.72
C GLN A 297 -36.30 6.91 19.74
N PRO A 298 -36.31 5.73 20.42
CA PRO A 298 -37.57 5.01 20.60
C PRO A 298 -38.55 5.94 21.27
N SER A 299 -39.74 6.06 20.69
CA SER A 299 -40.84 6.86 21.22
C SER A 299 -41.00 6.55 22.72
N SER A 300 -40.84 7.55 23.55
CA SER A 300 -41.28 7.49 24.97
C SER A 300 -42.76 7.18 24.93
N SER A 301 -43.11 5.93 25.18
CA SER A 301 -44.45 5.45 25.46
C SER A 301 -44.86 5.87 26.87
#